data_26e04cc5dec5260b8053f887328d4ed2
#
_entry.id   26e04cc5dec5260b8053f887328d4ed2
#
_cell.length_a   1.000
_cell.length_b   1.000
_cell.length_c   1.000
_cell.angle_alpha   90.00
_cell.angle_beta   90.00
_cell.angle_gamma   90.00
#
_symmetry.space_group_name_H-M   'P 1'
#
loop_
_entity.id
_entity.type
_entity.pdbx_description
1 polymer ?
#
loop_
_entity_poly.entity_id
_entity_poly.type
_entity_poly.pdbx_seq_one_letter_code
_entity_poly.pdbx_strand_id
1 'polypeptide(L)'
;MRILIATPTAGGITTTAYTQSVVAATVAIHEMGGTYRHLSIDGADVVIARNILAHSFLTDNSCDYVLFIDSDMAVDLAVFRRLLKAEVSLIGAAYSERRLNLHTFAAAMAEDDNEGRARALASNFTVRMKPGEKNQWRGLSGRCIGFWLRSYPQVSV
;
A
#
# COMPACT_ATOMS: atom_id res chain seq x y z
N MET A 1 -14.80 -5.39 12.00
CA MET A 1 -13.98 -4.51 11.14
C MET A 1 -14.30 -4.84 9.69
N ARG A 2 -14.78 -3.87 8.91
CA ARG A 2 -15.14 -4.03 7.50
C ARG A 2 -14.21 -3.16 6.67
N ILE A 3 -13.56 -3.72 5.65
CA ILE A 3 -12.51 -3.06 4.90
C ILE A 3 -12.87 -2.99 3.43
N LEU A 4 -12.76 -1.81 2.83
CA LEU A 4 -12.76 -1.65 1.38
C LEU A 4 -11.33 -1.77 0.86
N ILE A 5 -11.03 -2.82 0.09
CA ILE A 5 -9.81 -2.90 -0.72
C ILE A 5 -10.07 -2.11 -2.00
N ALA A 6 -9.35 -1.01 -2.17
CA ALA A 6 -9.53 -0.04 -3.24
C ALA A 6 -8.33 -0.06 -4.19
N THR A 7 -8.58 -0.34 -5.47
CA THR A 7 -7.50 -0.52 -6.46
C THR A 7 -7.71 0.38 -7.67
N PRO A 8 -6.88 1.41 -7.84
CA PRO A 8 -6.82 2.12 -9.11
C PRO A 8 -6.12 1.24 -10.15
N THR A 9 -6.70 1.09 -11.32
CA THR A 9 -6.11 0.35 -12.46
C THR A 9 -5.93 1.28 -13.66
N ALA A 10 -4.98 0.92 -14.53
CA ALA A 10 -4.79 1.56 -15.83
C ALA A 10 -5.02 0.51 -16.92
N GLY A 11 -6.04 0.72 -17.75
CA GLY A 11 -6.46 -0.24 -18.78
C GLY A 11 -7.02 -1.56 -18.22
N GLY A 12 -7.53 -1.57 -16.98
CA GLY A 12 -8.07 -2.76 -16.32
C GLY A 12 -7.04 -3.85 -16.02
N ILE A 13 -5.74 -3.55 -16.13
CA ILE A 13 -4.67 -4.53 -15.99
C ILE A 13 -4.20 -4.62 -14.55
N THR A 14 -4.01 -5.86 -14.07
CA THR A 14 -3.39 -6.18 -12.79
C THR A 14 -2.24 -7.16 -12.98
N THR A 15 -1.24 -7.09 -12.09
CA THR A 15 -0.12 -8.03 -12.10
C THR A 15 -0.42 -9.29 -11.26
N THR A 16 0.28 -10.39 -11.53
CA THR A 16 0.22 -11.59 -10.67
C THR A 16 0.62 -11.26 -9.23
N ALA A 17 1.63 -10.40 -9.05
CA ALA A 17 2.07 -9.95 -7.73
C ALA A 17 0.96 -9.18 -6.97
N TYR A 18 0.19 -8.37 -7.66
CA TYR A 18 -1.00 -7.72 -7.11
C TYR A 18 -2.05 -8.75 -6.65
N THR A 19 -2.34 -9.75 -7.49
CA THR A 19 -3.30 -10.80 -7.12
C THR A 19 -2.89 -11.51 -5.84
N GLN A 20 -1.60 -11.86 -5.70
CA GLN A 20 -1.04 -12.44 -4.48
C GLN A 20 -1.17 -11.48 -3.28
N SER A 21 -0.96 -10.17 -3.50
CA SER A 21 -1.13 -9.15 -2.47
C SER A 21 -2.59 -9.05 -1.98
N VAL A 22 -3.56 -9.10 -2.89
CA VAL A 22 -4.98 -9.10 -2.50
C VAL A 22 -5.31 -10.33 -1.67
N VAL A 23 -4.83 -11.52 -2.07
CA VAL A 23 -5.00 -12.75 -1.28
C VAL A 23 -4.37 -12.61 0.10
N ALA A 24 -3.15 -12.08 0.19
CA ALA A 24 -2.49 -11.84 1.48
C ALA A 24 -3.27 -10.83 2.35
N ALA A 25 -3.80 -9.76 1.76
CA ALA A 25 -4.63 -8.79 2.48
C ALA A 25 -5.90 -9.44 3.02
N THR A 26 -6.60 -10.25 2.21
CA THR A 26 -7.83 -10.92 2.63
C THR A 26 -7.58 -11.93 3.76
N VAL A 27 -6.48 -12.70 3.69
CA VAL A 27 -6.07 -13.59 4.79
C VAL A 27 -5.84 -12.80 6.08
N ALA A 28 -5.07 -11.70 6.02
CA ALA A 28 -4.81 -10.86 7.19
C ALA A 28 -6.09 -10.29 7.81
N ILE A 29 -7.04 -9.86 6.97
CA ILE A 29 -8.33 -9.34 7.41
C ILE A 29 -9.15 -10.44 8.13
N HIS A 30 -9.23 -11.64 7.56
CA HIS A 30 -9.94 -12.76 8.16
C HIS A 30 -9.32 -13.22 9.49
N GLU A 31 -8.00 -13.26 9.60
CA GLU A 31 -7.29 -13.58 10.84
C GLU A 31 -7.68 -12.62 11.99
N MET A 32 -8.07 -11.40 11.66
CA MET A 32 -8.54 -10.41 12.65
C MET A 32 -10.06 -10.40 12.85
N GLY A 33 -10.78 -11.39 12.32
CA GLY A 33 -12.25 -11.46 12.38
C GLY A 33 -12.95 -10.38 11.56
N GLY A 34 -12.25 -9.80 10.57
CA GLY A 34 -12.78 -8.79 9.68
C GLY A 34 -13.45 -9.37 8.44
N THR A 35 -14.14 -8.50 7.72
CA THR A 35 -14.69 -8.76 6.39
C THR A 35 -14.17 -7.72 5.42
N TYR A 36 -14.20 -8.03 4.12
CA TYR A 36 -13.75 -7.09 3.11
C TYR A 36 -14.74 -6.98 1.95
N ARG A 37 -14.61 -5.88 1.25
CA ARG A 37 -15.19 -5.64 -0.08
C ARG A 37 -14.07 -5.17 -0.99
N HIS A 38 -14.05 -5.57 -2.23
CA HIS A 38 -13.06 -5.13 -3.22
C HIS A 38 -13.72 -4.26 -4.28
N LEU A 39 -13.10 -3.12 -4.57
CA LEU A 39 -13.53 -2.20 -5.62
C LEU A 39 -12.30 -1.76 -6.41
N SER A 40 -12.33 -1.98 -7.71
CA SER A 40 -11.34 -1.45 -8.66
C SER A 40 -11.99 -0.46 -9.61
N ILE A 41 -11.26 0.62 -9.89
CA ILE A 41 -11.67 1.64 -10.85
C ILE A 41 -10.60 1.74 -11.92
N ASP A 42 -11.02 1.54 -13.17
CA ASP A 42 -10.17 1.78 -14.32
C ASP A 42 -10.22 3.25 -14.73
N GLY A 43 -9.06 3.85 -14.92
CA GLY A 43 -8.95 5.25 -15.33
C GLY A 43 -7.55 5.58 -15.84
N ALA A 44 -7.49 6.45 -16.83
CA ALA A 44 -6.23 6.92 -17.39
C ALA A 44 -5.42 7.76 -16.37
N ASP A 45 -6.10 8.38 -15.40
CA ASP A 45 -5.49 9.20 -14.35
C ASP A 45 -5.70 8.54 -12.98
N VAL A 46 -4.59 8.18 -12.36
CA VAL A 46 -4.56 7.55 -11.03
C VAL A 46 -5.14 8.44 -9.93
N VAL A 47 -5.02 9.76 -10.06
CA VAL A 47 -5.56 10.71 -9.07
C VAL A 47 -7.08 10.71 -9.14
N ILE A 48 -7.64 10.73 -10.34
CA ILE A 48 -9.09 10.65 -10.55
C ILE A 48 -9.62 9.31 -10.04
N ALA A 49 -8.99 8.19 -10.39
CA ALA A 49 -9.40 6.87 -9.92
C ALA A 49 -9.39 6.77 -8.39
N ARG A 50 -8.34 7.27 -7.73
CA ARG A 50 -8.27 7.31 -6.26
C ARG A 50 -9.33 8.21 -5.64
N ASN A 51 -9.63 9.37 -6.24
CA ASN A 51 -10.68 10.26 -5.76
C ASN A 51 -12.07 9.60 -5.83
N ILE A 52 -12.36 8.88 -6.92
CA ILE A 52 -13.61 8.11 -7.06
C ILE A 52 -13.68 7.02 -6.00
N LEU A 53 -12.61 6.26 -5.80
CA LEU A 53 -12.55 5.21 -4.78
C LEU A 53 -12.71 5.77 -3.36
N ALA A 54 -12.05 6.90 -3.05
CA ALA A 54 -12.22 7.59 -1.77
C ALA A 54 -13.63 8.11 -1.59
N HIS A 55 -14.22 8.71 -2.62
CA HIS A 55 -15.62 9.17 -2.59
C HIS A 55 -16.57 8.00 -2.35
N SER A 56 -16.39 6.89 -3.05
CA SER A 56 -17.19 5.67 -2.86
C SER A 56 -17.10 5.14 -1.44
N PHE A 57 -15.93 5.18 -0.82
CA PHE A 57 -15.74 4.80 0.59
C PHE A 57 -16.47 5.76 1.53
N LEU A 58 -16.37 7.07 1.31
CA LEU A 58 -16.97 8.09 2.18
C LEU A 58 -18.48 8.16 2.09
N THR A 59 -19.05 7.81 0.94
CA THR A 59 -20.50 7.81 0.72
C THR A 59 -21.18 6.49 1.06
N ASP A 60 -20.42 5.38 1.02
CA ASP A 60 -20.90 4.05 1.33
C ASP A 60 -20.47 3.66 2.76
N ASN A 61 -21.37 3.84 3.71
CA ASN A 61 -21.13 3.49 5.13
C ASN A 61 -20.99 1.97 5.40
N SER A 62 -20.80 1.16 4.36
CA SER A 62 -20.65 -0.31 4.50
C SER A 62 -19.31 -0.75 5.03
N CYS A 63 -18.27 0.10 4.93
CA CYS A 63 -16.89 -0.21 5.35
C CYS A 63 -16.40 0.79 6.40
N ASP A 64 -15.61 0.28 7.35
CA ASP A 64 -15.03 1.05 8.45
C ASP A 64 -13.66 1.65 8.06
N TYR A 65 -12.97 1.01 7.10
CA TYR A 65 -11.63 1.38 6.64
C TYR A 65 -11.51 1.22 5.12
N VAL A 66 -10.62 1.98 4.51
CA VAL A 66 -10.19 1.78 3.12
C VAL A 66 -8.70 1.42 3.07
N LEU A 67 -8.37 0.38 2.31
CA LEU A 67 -7.02 -0.07 2.01
C LEU A 67 -6.74 0.12 0.53
N PHE A 68 -5.92 1.10 0.18
CA PHE A 68 -5.48 1.28 -1.20
C PHE A 68 -4.31 0.33 -1.52
N ILE A 69 -4.43 -0.41 -2.62
CA ILE A 69 -3.37 -1.25 -3.18
C ILE A 69 -3.30 -0.96 -4.69
N ASP A 70 -2.16 -0.45 -5.16
CA ASP A 70 -1.97 -0.20 -6.60
C ASP A 70 -1.90 -1.54 -7.37
N SER A 71 -2.45 -1.57 -8.60
CA SER A 71 -2.67 -2.77 -9.42
C SER A 71 -1.39 -3.53 -9.82
N ASP A 72 -0.23 -2.99 -9.49
CA ASP A 72 1.08 -3.50 -9.85
C ASP A 72 1.99 -3.78 -8.63
N MET A 73 1.43 -3.75 -7.42
CA MET A 73 2.19 -3.87 -6.19
C MET A 73 2.30 -5.31 -5.70
N ALA A 74 3.49 -5.63 -5.15
CA ALA A 74 3.76 -6.84 -4.39
C ALA A 74 3.84 -6.50 -2.90
N VAL A 75 2.91 -6.99 -2.10
CA VAL A 75 2.86 -6.77 -0.65
C VAL A 75 2.63 -8.11 0.04
N ASP A 76 3.48 -8.47 0.98
CA ASP A 76 3.36 -9.72 1.70
C ASP A 76 2.37 -9.65 2.89
N LEU A 77 2.00 -10.82 3.39
CA LEU A 77 1.08 -10.98 4.51
C LEU A 77 1.58 -10.30 5.80
N ALA A 78 2.90 -10.27 6.03
CA ALA A 78 3.47 -9.69 7.24
C ALA A 78 3.28 -8.16 7.29
N VAL A 79 3.37 -7.50 6.13
CA VAL A 79 3.09 -6.06 6.00
C VAL A 79 1.62 -5.78 6.31
N PHE A 80 0.69 -6.53 5.74
CA PHE A 80 -0.74 -6.34 6.03
C PHE A 80 -1.08 -6.56 7.51
N ARG A 81 -0.54 -7.60 8.14
CA ARG A 81 -0.71 -7.82 9.58
C ARG A 81 -0.22 -6.64 10.42
N ARG A 82 0.89 -6.00 10.05
CA ARG A 82 1.39 -4.79 10.74
C ARG A 82 0.49 -3.59 10.52
N LEU A 83 0.04 -3.36 9.29
CA LEU A 83 -0.87 -2.26 8.98
C LEU A 83 -2.17 -2.37 9.78
N LEU A 84 -2.78 -3.57 9.80
CA LEU A 84 -4.05 -3.82 10.48
C LEU A 84 -3.97 -3.71 12.00
N LYS A 85 -2.81 -4.04 12.60
CA LYS A 85 -2.58 -3.97 14.05
C LYS A 85 -2.22 -2.58 14.56
N ALA A 86 -1.97 -1.63 13.69
CA ALA A 86 -1.39 -0.33 14.09
C ALA A 86 -2.36 0.59 14.83
N GLU A 87 -3.67 0.33 14.81
CA GLU A 87 -4.71 1.08 15.54
C GLU A 87 -4.62 2.61 15.40
N VAL A 88 -4.19 3.09 14.22
CA VAL A 88 -4.06 4.52 13.91
C VAL A 88 -5.01 4.92 12.79
N SER A 89 -5.35 6.21 12.74
CA SER A 89 -6.31 6.73 11.74
C SER A 89 -5.78 6.70 10.32
N LEU A 90 -4.45 6.80 10.15
CA LEU A 90 -3.79 6.81 8.84
C LEU A 90 -2.44 6.10 8.96
N ILE A 91 -2.19 5.14 8.08
CA ILE A 91 -0.92 4.41 8.00
C ILE A 91 -0.62 4.05 6.55
N GLY A 92 0.66 3.97 6.21
CA GLY A 92 1.12 3.50 4.91
C GLY A 92 2.43 2.74 5.03
N ALA A 93 2.73 1.92 4.03
CA ALA A 93 4.02 1.27 3.88
C ALA A 93 4.83 1.98 2.80
N ALA A 94 6.07 2.33 3.11
CA ALA A 94 7.01 2.81 2.11
C ALA A 94 7.56 1.63 1.30
N TYR A 95 7.72 1.80 0.00
CA TYR A 95 8.28 0.79 -0.88
C TYR A 95 9.31 1.40 -1.82
N SER A 96 10.19 0.55 -2.34
CA SER A 96 11.21 0.98 -3.28
C SER A 96 10.63 1.28 -4.66
N GLU A 97 11.27 2.18 -5.38
CA GLU A 97 11.03 2.33 -6.81
C GLU A 97 11.36 1.02 -7.54
N ARG A 98 10.71 0.78 -8.69
CA ARG A 98 10.98 -0.41 -9.51
C ARG A 98 12.35 -0.41 -10.20
N ARG A 99 13.07 0.71 -10.14
CA ARG A 99 14.38 0.85 -10.74
C ARG A 99 15.47 0.56 -9.72
N LEU A 100 16.24 -0.49 -9.97
CA LEU A 100 17.48 -0.74 -9.25
C LEU A 100 18.59 0.17 -9.78
N ASN A 101 19.42 0.68 -8.89
CA ASN A 101 20.69 1.27 -9.27
C ASN A 101 21.65 0.13 -9.63
N LEU A 102 21.82 -0.16 -10.92
CA LEU A 102 22.63 -1.29 -11.40
C LEU A 102 24.10 -1.18 -10.99
N HIS A 103 24.65 0.02 -10.89
CA HIS A 103 26.02 0.21 -10.43
C HIS A 103 26.17 -0.19 -8.95
N THR A 104 25.25 0.27 -8.09
CA THR A 104 25.25 -0.11 -6.68
C THR A 104 24.99 -1.61 -6.49
N PHE A 105 24.12 -2.20 -7.32
CA PHE A 105 23.84 -3.63 -7.31
C PHE A 105 25.10 -4.44 -7.65
N ALA A 106 25.79 -4.10 -8.76
CA ALA A 106 26.99 -4.79 -9.18
C ALA A 106 28.13 -4.67 -8.14
N ALA A 107 28.30 -3.48 -7.55
CA ALA A 107 29.30 -3.27 -6.50
C ALA A 107 29.00 -4.13 -5.26
N ALA A 108 27.73 -4.17 -4.81
CA ALA A 108 27.33 -4.98 -3.66
C ALA A 108 27.46 -6.49 -3.90
N MET A 109 27.19 -6.96 -5.13
CA MET A 109 27.42 -8.37 -5.52
C MET A 109 28.90 -8.74 -5.58
N ALA A 110 29.77 -7.77 -5.89
CA ALA A 110 31.22 -8.01 -5.89
C ALA A 110 31.83 -8.10 -4.48
N GLU A 111 31.15 -7.48 -3.49
CA GLU A 111 31.58 -7.54 -2.08
C GLU A 111 31.05 -8.78 -1.34
N ASP A 112 29.83 -9.19 -1.64
CA ASP A 112 29.12 -10.27 -0.96
C ASP A 112 28.11 -10.89 -1.95
N ASP A 113 28.27 -12.17 -2.25
CA ASP A 113 27.42 -12.93 -3.19
C ASP A 113 25.99 -13.16 -2.63
N ASN A 114 25.44 -12.12 -2.02
CA ASN A 114 24.09 -12.09 -1.45
C ASN A 114 23.19 -11.18 -2.27
N GLU A 115 22.47 -11.77 -3.22
CA GLU A 115 21.56 -11.04 -4.11
C GLU A 115 20.50 -10.23 -3.34
N GLY A 116 19.95 -10.78 -2.26
CA GLY A 116 18.94 -10.10 -1.44
C GLY A 116 19.46 -8.81 -0.83
N ARG A 117 20.69 -8.85 -0.28
CA ARG A 117 21.37 -7.68 0.27
C ARG A 117 21.74 -6.67 -0.83
N ALA A 118 22.25 -7.14 -1.96
CA ALA A 118 22.59 -6.29 -3.09
C ALA A 118 21.36 -5.56 -3.65
N ARG A 119 20.22 -6.24 -3.78
CA ARG A 119 18.94 -5.65 -4.16
C ARG A 119 18.47 -4.59 -3.16
N ALA A 120 18.54 -4.87 -1.87
CA ALA A 120 18.15 -3.94 -0.82
C ALA A 120 18.99 -2.65 -0.86
N LEU A 121 20.29 -2.76 -1.05
CA LEU A 121 21.21 -1.62 -1.17
C LEU A 121 21.01 -0.81 -2.45
N ALA A 122 20.69 -1.49 -3.56
CA ALA A 122 20.47 -0.87 -4.87
C ALA A 122 19.05 -0.32 -5.06
N SER A 123 18.14 -0.58 -4.12
CA SER A 123 16.77 -0.09 -4.18
C SER A 123 16.70 1.39 -3.84
N ASN A 124 16.05 2.16 -4.71
CA ASN A 124 15.78 3.57 -4.45
C ASN A 124 14.43 3.71 -3.73
N PHE A 125 14.42 4.46 -2.65
CA PHE A 125 13.20 4.83 -1.93
C PHE A 125 12.90 6.31 -2.15
N THR A 126 11.66 6.63 -2.45
CA THR A 126 11.18 8.02 -2.58
C THR A 126 11.11 8.74 -1.23
N VAL A 127 11.15 7.98 -0.14
CA VAL A 127 11.10 8.52 1.22
C VAL A 127 12.38 8.13 1.96
N ARG A 128 13.13 9.14 2.40
CA ARG A 128 14.28 8.92 3.29
C ARG A 128 13.77 8.92 4.74
N MET A 129 13.86 7.75 5.38
CA MET A 129 13.53 7.61 6.80
C MET A 129 14.82 7.52 7.60
N LYS A 130 14.95 8.31 8.66
CA LYS A 130 16.03 8.15 9.62
C LYS A 130 15.62 7.09 10.64
N PRO A 131 16.51 6.13 11.00
CA PRO A 131 16.22 5.18 12.05
C PRO A 131 15.88 5.89 13.36
N GLY A 132 14.75 5.54 13.99
CA GLY A 132 14.33 6.07 15.29
C GLY A 132 13.49 7.36 15.26
N GLU A 133 13.31 8.00 14.13
CA GLU A 133 12.39 9.14 14.03
C GLU A 133 10.94 8.65 13.83
N LYS A 134 10.02 9.08 14.69
CA LYS A 134 8.58 9.01 14.42
C LYS A 134 8.29 10.05 13.33
N ASN A 135 8.20 9.62 12.09
CA ASN A 135 7.99 10.50 10.96
C ASN A 135 6.58 11.08 11.00
N GLN A 136 6.48 12.37 11.27
CA GLN A 136 5.29 13.14 10.91
C GLN A 136 5.34 13.38 9.39
N TRP A 137 4.40 12.79 8.67
CA TRP A 137 4.29 12.89 7.23
C TRP A 137 3.90 14.31 6.82
N ARG A 138 4.86 15.12 6.43
CA ARG A 138 4.60 16.41 5.79
C ARG A 138 4.84 16.25 4.29
N GLY A 139 3.76 16.14 3.52
CA GLY A 139 3.77 16.20 2.06
C GLY A 139 4.40 15.01 1.38
N LEU A 140 3.61 14.00 1.10
CA LEU A 140 4.00 12.89 0.23
C LEU A 140 3.81 13.27 -1.23
N SER A 141 4.90 13.62 -1.89
CA SER A 141 5.02 13.52 -3.34
C SER A 141 5.66 12.17 -3.69
N GLY A 142 5.03 11.07 -3.35
CA GLY A 142 5.58 9.74 -3.57
C GLY A 142 4.49 8.69 -3.59
N ARG A 143 4.74 7.57 -4.25
CA ARG A 143 3.82 6.45 -4.30
C ARG A 143 3.81 5.77 -2.92
N CYS A 144 2.66 5.79 -2.25
CA CYS A 144 2.44 5.05 -1.00
C CYS A 144 1.53 3.85 -1.27
N ILE A 145 1.87 2.71 -0.69
CA ILE A 145 0.96 1.58 -0.57
C ILE A 145 0.17 1.75 0.71
N GLY A 146 -1.15 1.66 0.60
CA GLY A 146 -2.03 1.54 1.75
C GLY A 146 -2.16 2.84 2.54
N PHE A 147 -3.15 3.64 2.20
CA PHE A 147 -3.71 4.61 3.12
C PHE A 147 -4.83 3.92 3.88
N TRP A 148 -4.73 3.95 5.19
CA TRP A 148 -5.72 3.44 6.10
C TRP A 148 -6.49 4.63 6.65
N LEU A 149 -7.70 4.88 6.17
CA LEU A 149 -8.56 5.93 6.68
C LEU A 149 -9.65 5.28 7.52
N ARG A 150 -9.74 5.65 8.78
CA ARG A 150 -10.89 5.31 9.62
C ARG A 150 -12.05 6.23 9.22
N SER A 151 -13.22 5.67 8.93
CA SER A 151 -14.44 6.47 8.83
C SER A 151 -14.76 7.02 10.22
N TYR A 152 -14.74 8.33 10.37
CA TYR A 152 -15.36 8.95 11.53
C TYR A 152 -16.89 8.89 11.35
N PRO A 153 -17.65 8.52 12.39
CA PRO A 153 -19.08 8.69 12.35
C PRO A 153 -19.36 10.15 12.04
N GLN A 154 -20.18 10.40 11.02
CA GLN A 154 -20.66 11.74 10.66
C GLN A 154 -21.26 12.35 11.92
N VAL A 155 -20.61 13.40 12.45
CA VAL A 155 -21.25 14.23 13.46
C VAL A 155 -22.37 14.96 12.70
N SER A 156 -23.60 14.53 12.95
CA SER A 156 -24.77 15.27 12.46
C SER A 156 -24.75 16.67 13.07
N VAL A 157 -24.59 17.67 12.20
CA VAL A 157 -24.79 19.08 12.51
C VAL A 157 -26.28 19.36 12.60
#